data_2154a7e38c2bf92bb1cc6cea12b1ca6d
#
_entry.id   2154a7e38c2bf92bb1cc6cea12b1ca6d
#
_cell.length_a   1.000
_cell.length_b   1.000
_cell.length_c   1.000
_cell.angle_alpha   90.00
_cell.angle_beta   90.00
_cell.angle_gamma   90.00
#
_symmetry.space_group_name_H-M   'P 1'
#
loop_
_entity.id
_entity.type
_entity.pdbx_description
1 polymer ?
#
loop_
_entity_poly.entity_id
_entity_poly.type
_entity_poly.pdbx_seq_one_letter_code
_entity_poly.pdbx_strand_id
1 'polypeptide(L)'
;MNTPLVEMDGDEMTRILWQEIKDELLSPYIELNTAYYDLGLPKRDETDDQVTVQAAEAIKKYGVGVKCATITPNAQRVEEYKLKKMWKSPNGTIRAILDGTVFRAPIIVKGVNPSVRSWKKPIIIARHAYGDVYKNTELKAPVGAKAELVLTLPGGEEKRAEIHSFDAPGIVMGMHNTDASISSFAHACFNYALDQKQDLWFSTKDTISKTYDHRFKDIFAEIFKEYKERFEKAGIEYFYTLIDDAVARVIRSEGGFIWACKNYDGDVMSDMVATAFGSLSMMTSVLVSPEGNYEYEAAHGTVTRHYYRYLKGERTSTNPIATIFAWTGALNKRGELDGTPQLCEFAKKLERAVIATVESGIMTGDLYAMSELENKKSVTSSEFIAAIRNTLEAIL
;
A
#
# COMPACT_ATOMS: atom_id res chain seq x y z
N MET A 1 14.75 20.12 -4.93
CA MET A 1 13.28 20.14 -4.66
C MET A 1 12.94 21.51 -4.08
N ASN A 2 11.91 22.14 -4.64
CA ASN A 2 11.49 23.49 -4.17
C ASN A 2 10.63 23.38 -2.90
N THR A 3 9.75 22.38 -2.86
CA THR A 3 8.89 22.08 -1.72
C THR A 3 9.43 20.85 -0.99
N PRO A 4 9.42 20.83 0.36
CA PRO A 4 9.85 19.65 1.10
C PRO A 4 9.04 18.41 0.75
N LEU A 5 9.72 17.25 0.67
CA LEU A 5 9.10 15.93 0.69
C LEU A 5 8.95 15.49 2.14
N VAL A 6 7.78 15.01 2.54
CA VAL A 6 7.59 14.46 3.89
C VAL A 6 8.25 13.09 3.95
N GLU A 7 9.33 13.01 4.73
CA GLU A 7 10.06 11.76 4.96
C GLU A 7 9.64 11.15 6.30
N MET A 8 9.13 9.94 6.24
CA MET A 8 8.68 9.18 7.41
C MET A 8 9.57 7.95 7.58
N ASP A 9 10.53 8.02 8.52
CA ASP A 9 11.40 6.90 8.85
C ASP A 9 10.66 5.82 9.63
N GLY A 10 11.23 4.61 9.72
CA GLY A 10 10.53 3.45 10.28
C GLY A 10 11.37 2.64 11.26
N ASP A 11 11.22 1.31 11.17
CA ASP A 11 11.77 0.39 12.15
C ASP A 11 12.64 -0.71 11.52
N GLU A 12 13.45 -1.34 12.35
CA GLU A 12 14.16 -2.60 12.12
C GLU A 12 15.01 -2.62 10.83
N MET A 13 14.99 -3.71 10.07
CA MET A 13 15.83 -3.88 8.88
C MET A 13 15.52 -2.86 7.79
N THR A 14 14.26 -2.45 7.66
CA THR A 14 13.86 -1.45 6.67
C THR A 14 14.41 -0.06 6.98
N ARG A 15 14.59 0.32 8.25
CA ARG A 15 15.28 1.56 8.64
C ARG A 15 16.75 1.54 8.25
N ILE A 16 17.41 0.41 8.39
CA ILE A 16 18.82 0.26 7.95
C ILE A 16 18.93 0.46 6.44
N LEU A 17 18.08 -0.21 5.67
CA LEU A 17 18.04 -0.06 4.21
C LEU A 17 17.63 1.34 3.77
N TRP A 18 16.71 1.98 4.50
CA TRP A 18 16.28 3.36 4.23
C TRP A 18 17.44 4.33 4.25
N GLN A 19 18.27 4.25 5.28
CA GLN A 19 19.45 5.08 5.38
C GLN A 19 20.47 4.76 4.27
N GLU A 20 20.73 3.48 4.00
CA GLU A 20 21.68 3.06 2.96
C GLU A 20 21.22 3.50 1.55
N ILE A 21 19.92 3.43 1.25
CA ILE A 21 19.36 3.95 0.00
C ILE A 21 19.59 5.46 -0.12
N LYS A 22 19.36 6.22 0.94
CA LYS A 22 19.61 7.67 0.95
C LYS A 22 21.09 8.00 0.69
N ASP A 23 21.99 7.31 1.38
CA ASP A 23 23.43 7.58 1.34
C ASP A 23 24.04 7.17 0.00
N GLU A 24 23.60 6.06 -0.59
CA GLU A 24 24.21 5.45 -1.77
C GLU A 24 23.51 5.81 -3.10
N LEU A 25 22.19 6.02 -3.07
CA LEU A 25 21.40 6.15 -4.31
C LEU A 25 20.71 7.51 -4.47
N LEU A 26 20.60 8.32 -3.42
CA LEU A 26 19.86 9.59 -3.50
C LEU A 26 20.76 10.79 -3.24
N SER A 27 21.32 10.92 -2.05
CA SER A 27 22.08 12.11 -1.61
C SER A 27 23.31 12.43 -2.48
N PRO A 28 24.01 11.46 -3.11
CA PRO A 28 25.10 11.78 -4.02
C PRO A 28 24.68 12.48 -5.32
N TYR A 29 23.40 12.36 -5.70
CA TYR A 29 22.91 12.78 -7.03
C TYR A 29 21.90 13.90 -6.98
N ILE A 30 21.17 14.05 -5.86
CA ILE A 30 20.11 15.05 -5.70
C ILE A 30 20.22 15.73 -4.33
N GLU A 31 19.82 17.00 -4.27
CA GLU A 31 19.62 17.71 -3.00
C GLU A 31 18.27 17.31 -2.40
N LEU A 32 18.31 16.48 -1.35
CA LEU A 32 17.12 16.05 -0.62
C LEU A 32 16.66 17.16 0.33
N ASN A 33 15.54 17.80 0.00
CA ASN A 33 14.85 18.71 0.89
C ASN A 33 13.67 17.97 1.52
N THR A 34 13.84 17.46 2.75
CA THR A 34 12.82 16.66 3.44
C THR A 34 12.32 17.32 4.72
N ALA A 35 11.01 17.18 4.98
CA ALA A 35 10.42 17.36 6.29
C ALA A 35 10.41 15.99 6.99
N TYR A 36 11.40 15.76 7.85
CA TYR A 36 11.67 14.46 8.46
C TYR A 36 10.84 14.20 9.71
N TYR A 37 10.22 13.01 9.76
CA TYR A 37 9.46 12.47 10.89
C TYR A 37 9.93 11.05 11.20
N ASP A 38 10.44 10.84 12.43
CA ASP A 38 10.80 9.50 12.91
C ASP A 38 9.55 8.77 13.39
N LEU A 39 9.04 7.81 12.58
CA LEU A 39 7.92 6.94 12.96
C LEU A 39 8.39 5.61 13.56
N GLY A 40 9.67 5.50 13.93
CA GLY A 40 10.18 4.38 14.70
C GLY A 40 9.44 4.23 16.02
N LEU A 41 9.23 2.98 16.44
CA LEU A 41 8.39 2.64 17.60
C LEU A 41 8.79 3.38 18.90
N PRO A 42 10.12 3.58 19.21
CA PRO A 42 10.53 4.36 20.38
C PRO A 42 10.08 5.84 20.33
N LYS A 43 10.19 6.48 19.14
CA LYS A 43 9.79 7.89 18.98
C LYS A 43 8.29 8.06 19.04
N ARG A 44 7.54 7.11 18.50
CA ARG A 44 6.08 7.08 18.60
C ARG A 44 5.64 6.94 20.06
N ASP A 45 6.28 6.06 20.83
CA ASP A 45 5.99 5.89 22.27
C ASP A 45 6.34 7.16 23.06
N GLU A 46 7.48 7.79 22.79
CA GLU A 46 7.88 9.06 23.41
C GLU A 46 6.83 10.16 23.22
N THR A 47 6.31 10.29 22.00
CA THR A 47 5.37 11.35 21.57
C THR A 47 3.89 11.00 21.74
N ASP A 48 3.57 9.88 22.40
CA ASP A 48 2.20 9.35 22.46
C ASP A 48 1.54 9.22 21.06
N ASP A 49 2.33 8.80 20.07
CA ASP A 49 2.00 8.65 18.65
C ASP A 49 1.64 9.95 17.92
N GLN A 50 1.87 11.12 18.55
CA GLN A 50 1.58 12.43 17.92
C GLN A 50 2.46 12.66 16.68
N VAL A 51 3.67 12.10 16.63
CA VAL A 51 4.55 12.21 15.45
C VAL A 51 3.90 11.63 14.20
N THR A 52 3.11 10.56 14.32
CA THR A 52 2.36 9.98 13.18
C THR A 52 1.28 10.93 12.67
N VAL A 53 0.56 11.58 13.57
CA VAL A 53 -0.46 12.59 13.23
C VAL A 53 0.19 13.80 12.55
N GLN A 54 1.29 14.30 13.12
CA GLN A 54 2.05 15.42 12.55
C GLN A 54 2.58 15.12 11.15
N ALA A 55 3.07 13.91 10.91
CA ALA A 55 3.54 13.47 9.59
C ALA A 55 2.39 13.44 8.57
N ALA A 56 1.22 12.93 8.94
CA ALA A 56 0.04 12.92 8.07
C ALA A 56 -0.45 14.33 7.72
N GLU A 57 -0.50 15.25 8.71
CA GLU A 57 -0.83 16.64 8.46
C GLU A 57 0.22 17.37 7.61
N ALA A 58 1.50 16.99 7.74
CA ALA A 58 2.55 17.51 6.87
C ALA A 58 2.36 17.06 5.41
N ILE A 59 1.86 15.83 5.17
CA ILE A 59 1.53 15.37 3.81
C ILE A 59 0.43 16.24 3.21
N LYS A 60 -0.62 16.58 3.96
CA LYS A 60 -1.65 17.53 3.49
C LYS A 60 -1.06 18.89 3.15
N LYS A 61 -0.09 19.35 3.92
CA LYS A 61 0.56 20.66 3.70
C LYS A 61 1.48 20.66 2.49
N TYR A 62 2.29 19.62 2.30
CA TYR A 62 3.33 19.58 1.28
C TYR A 62 2.96 18.73 0.05
N GLY A 63 1.87 17.98 0.12
CA GLY A 63 1.29 17.23 -1.00
C GLY A 63 1.86 15.84 -1.23
N VAL A 64 3.11 15.56 -0.80
CA VAL A 64 3.77 14.26 -1.04
C VAL A 64 4.55 13.80 0.17
N GLY A 65 4.36 12.53 0.54
CA GLY A 65 5.15 11.84 1.55
C GLY A 65 5.74 10.53 1.04
N VAL A 66 6.83 10.11 1.67
CA VAL A 66 7.43 8.79 1.49
C VAL A 66 7.67 8.16 2.85
N LYS A 67 7.29 6.88 3.00
CA LYS A 67 7.25 6.21 4.29
C LYS A 67 8.02 4.90 4.28
N CYS A 68 8.88 4.75 5.27
CA CYS A 68 9.50 3.48 5.63
C CYS A 68 8.50 2.56 6.35
N ALA A 69 8.76 1.25 6.36
CA ALA A 69 7.93 0.31 7.10
C ALA A 69 8.07 0.50 8.62
N THR A 70 6.95 0.39 9.33
CA THR A 70 6.84 0.64 10.77
C THR A 70 6.26 -0.56 11.50
N ILE A 71 6.65 -0.75 12.76
CA ILE A 71 6.09 -1.79 13.64
C ILE A 71 4.68 -1.39 14.07
N THR A 72 3.71 -2.31 13.90
CA THR A 72 2.45 -2.27 14.67
C THR A 72 2.64 -3.22 15.85
N PRO A 73 2.76 -2.70 17.11
CA PRO A 73 3.13 -3.52 18.24
C PRO A 73 1.99 -4.47 18.66
N ASN A 74 2.36 -5.70 18.97
CA ASN A 74 1.57 -6.66 19.72
C ASN A 74 2.03 -6.72 21.20
N ALA A 75 1.44 -7.57 22.01
CA ALA A 75 1.80 -7.70 23.44
C ALA A 75 3.31 -8.01 23.65
N GLN A 76 3.90 -8.87 22.81
CA GLN A 76 5.33 -9.19 22.87
C GLN A 76 6.20 -7.95 22.58
N ARG A 77 5.82 -7.12 21.59
CA ARG A 77 6.54 -5.90 21.27
C ARG A 77 6.42 -4.83 22.35
N VAL A 78 5.27 -4.77 23.05
CA VAL A 78 5.08 -3.88 24.20
C VAL A 78 6.08 -4.20 25.29
N GLU A 79 6.30 -5.49 25.59
CA GLU A 79 7.28 -5.94 26.58
C GLU A 79 8.72 -5.71 26.10
N GLU A 80 9.06 -6.10 24.86
CA GLU A 80 10.39 -5.97 24.26
C GLU A 80 10.89 -4.52 24.25
N TYR A 81 10.03 -3.60 23.81
CA TYR A 81 10.37 -2.17 23.67
C TYR A 81 10.02 -1.35 24.92
N LYS A 82 9.44 -1.97 25.96
CA LYS A 82 8.98 -1.32 27.19
C LYS A 82 8.03 -0.16 26.94
N LEU A 83 7.07 -0.38 26.03
CA LEU A 83 6.14 0.65 25.58
C LEU A 83 5.11 1.00 26.66
N LYS A 84 4.66 2.24 26.69
CA LYS A 84 3.56 2.73 27.55
C LYS A 84 2.25 1.97 27.31
N LYS A 85 2.00 1.59 26.05
CA LYS A 85 0.80 0.83 25.62
C LYS A 85 0.99 0.20 24.24
N MET A 86 0.04 -0.61 23.83
CA MET A 86 -0.04 -1.17 22.47
C MET A 86 -0.59 -0.12 21.49
N TRP A 87 0.31 0.58 20.80
CA TRP A 87 -0.03 1.65 19.85
C TRP A 87 -0.77 1.09 18.62
N LYS A 88 -1.64 1.89 18.03
CA LYS A 88 -2.31 1.57 16.76
C LYS A 88 -1.31 1.53 15.61
N SER A 89 -1.74 0.97 14.48
CA SER A 89 -0.95 0.99 13.24
C SER A 89 -0.76 2.42 12.73
N PRO A 90 0.49 2.88 12.49
CA PRO A 90 0.74 4.18 11.86
C PRO A 90 0.07 4.30 10.49
N ASN A 91 0.09 3.23 9.68
CA ASN A 91 -0.59 3.20 8.38
C ASN A 91 -2.10 3.45 8.54
N GLY A 92 -2.72 2.83 9.57
CA GLY A 92 -4.13 3.06 9.88
C GLY A 92 -4.42 4.51 10.27
N THR A 93 -3.55 5.13 11.07
CA THR A 93 -3.66 6.54 11.47
C THR A 93 -3.51 7.48 10.27
N ILE A 94 -2.48 7.30 9.46
CA ILE A 94 -2.22 8.12 8.26
C ILE A 94 -3.39 8.00 7.28
N ARG A 95 -3.84 6.78 6.98
CA ARG A 95 -4.98 6.53 6.08
C ARG A 95 -6.29 7.11 6.61
N ALA A 96 -6.50 7.10 7.93
CA ALA A 96 -7.68 7.71 8.54
C ALA A 96 -7.68 9.24 8.44
N ILE A 97 -6.50 9.88 8.44
CA ILE A 97 -6.33 11.33 8.33
C ILE A 97 -6.39 11.78 6.87
N LEU A 98 -5.76 11.06 5.96
CA LEU A 98 -5.69 11.41 4.54
C LEU A 98 -6.93 10.95 3.78
N ASP A 99 -7.61 9.87 4.23
CA ASP A 99 -8.61 9.13 3.44
C ASP A 99 -8.02 8.64 2.09
N GLY A 100 -8.85 8.13 1.19
CA GLY A 100 -8.45 7.90 -0.19
C GLY A 100 -8.30 6.42 -0.57
N THR A 101 -7.48 6.20 -1.58
CA THR A 101 -7.30 4.90 -2.23
C THR A 101 -5.84 4.50 -2.24
N VAL A 102 -5.55 3.27 -1.83
CA VAL A 102 -4.21 2.67 -1.95
C VAL A 102 -4.13 1.89 -3.25
N PHE A 103 -3.22 2.29 -4.14
CA PHE A 103 -2.89 1.55 -5.35
C PHE A 103 -1.61 0.75 -5.14
N ARG A 104 -1.70 -0.57 -5.37
CA ARG A 104 -0.57 -1.49 -5.27
C ARG A 104 -0.31 -2.13 -6.62
N ALA A 105 0.89 -1.92 -7.16
CA ALA A 105 1.30 -2.39 -8.48
C ALA A 105 2.55 -3.27 -8.40
N PRO A 106 2.57 -4.46 -9.05
CA PRO A 106 3.75 -5.31 -9.08
C PRO A 106 4.85 -4.68 -9.94
N ILE A 107 6.10 -4.80 -9.47
CA ILE A 107 7.30 -4.48 -10.23
C ILE A 107 7.68 -5.70 -11.04
N ILE A 108 7.58 -5.62 -12.36
CA ILE A 108 7.85 -6.74 -13.28
C ILE A 108 9.28 -6.64 -13.79
N VAL A 109 10.02 -7.75 -13.69
CA VAL A 109 11.41 -7.86 -14.13
C VAL A 109 11.56 -9.13 -14.96
N LYS A 110 12.26 -9.07 -16.09
CA LYS A 110 12.52 -10.24 -16.91
C LYS A 110 13.33 -11.28 -16.13
N GLY A 111 12.97 -12.54 -16.30
CA GLY A 111 13.62 -13.66 -15.61
C GLY A 111 13.09 -13.92 -14.20
N VAL A 112 12.17 -13.10 -13.69
CA VAL A 112 11.40 -13.36 -12.47
C VAL A 112 9.96 -13.56 -12.89
N ASN A 113 9.53 -14.82 -13.00
CA ASN A 113 8.21 -15.15 -13.54
C ASN A 113 7.16 -15.28 -12.42
N PRO A 114 5.91 -14.84 -12.68
CA PRO A 114 4.82 -15.06 -11.74
C PRO A 114 4.56 -16.55 -11.50
N SER A 115 4.14 -16.90 -10.29
CA SER A 115 3.67 -18.26 -9.96
C SER A 115 2.44 -18.64 -10.77
N VAL A 116 1.60 -17.67 -11.11
CA VAL A 116 0.48 -17.84 -12.05
C VAL A 116 1.01 -17.59 -13.45
N ARG A 117 1.30 -18.65 -14.20
CA ARG A 117 1.96 -18.59 -15.51
C ARG A 117 1.20 -17.82 -16.60
N SER A 118 -0.11 -17.64 -16.46
CA SER A 118 -0.94 -16.86 -17.38
C SER A 118 -0.73 -15.35 -17.23
N TRP A 119 -0.28 -14.86 -16.08
CA TRP A 119 -0.09 -13.43 -15.85
C TRP A 119 1.12 -12.88 -16.62
N LYS A 120 0.84 -12.09 -17.65
CA LYS A 120 1.84 -11.47 -18.53
C LYS A 120 1.95 -9.97 -18.34
N LYS A 121 0.93 -9.36 -17.73
CA LYS A 121 0.80 -7.92 -17.52
C LYS A 121 0.52 -7.65 -16.04
N PRO A 122 0.84 -6.47 -15.51
CA PRO A 122 0.59 -6.16 -14.11
C PRO A 122 -0.91 -6.19 -13.78
N ILE A 123 -1.22 -6.70 -12.60
CA ILE A 123 -2.54 -6.58 -11.98
C ILE A 123 -2.39 -5.59 -10.84
N ILE A 124 -3.04 -4.45 -10.95
CA ILE A 124 -2.97 -3.39 -9.95
C ILE A 124 -4.17 -3.51 -9.02
N ILE A 125 -3.94 -3.57 -7.72
CA ILE A 125 -5.03 -3.55 -6.74
C ILE A 125 -5.28 -2.11 -6.31
N ALA A 126 -6.52 -1.64 -6.48
CA ALA A 126 -7.00 -0.40 -5.89
C ALA A 126 -7.82 -0.73 -4.63
N ARG A 127 -7.25 -0.42 -3.46
CA ARG A 127 -7.85 -0.70 -2.17
C ARG A 127 -8.47 0.57 -1.60
N HIS A 128 -9.77 0.52 -1.24
CA HIS A 128 -10.40 1.57 -0.45
C HIS A 128 -9.74 1.67 0.92
N ALA A 129 -9.25 2.86 1.30
CA ALA A 129 -8.45 3.01 2.54
C ALA A 129 -9.30 3.30 3.79
N TYR A 130 -10.62 3.26 3.69
CA TYR A 130 -11.55 3.64 4.77
C TYR A 130 -12.55 2.52 5.08
N GLY A 131 -13.08 2.53 6.31
CA GLY A 131 -14.22 1.69 6.70
C GLY A 131 -13.92 0.22 6.87
N ASP A 132 -14.96 -0.59 6.70
CA ASP A 132 -14.97 -2.05 6.87
C ASP A 132 -14.45 -2.48 8.26
N VAL A 133 -13.83 -3.64 8.35
CA VAL A 133 -13.25 -4.17 9.60
C VAL A 133 -12.13 -3.31 10.18
N TYR A 134 -11.55 -2.39 9.42
CA TYR A 134 -10.50 -1.47 9.89
C TYR A 134 -11.03 -0.29 10.71
N LYS A 135 -12.35 -0.05 10.68
CA LYS A 135 -13.06 0.92 11.52
C LYS A 135 -14.23 0.26 12.26
N ASN A 136 -13.97 -0.88 12.86
CA ASN A 136 -14.97 -1.64 13.59
C ASN A 136 -15.10 -1.19 15.07
N THR A 137 -16.19 -1.66 15.67
CA THR A 137 -16.41 -1.68 17.11
C THR A 137 -16.80 -3.09 17.52
N GLU A 138 -16.11 -3.65 18.51
CA GLU A 138 -16.30 -5.05 18.95
C GLU A 138 -16.71 -5.14 20.41
N LEU A 139 -17.59 -6.10 20.71
CA LEU A 139 -18.02 -6.43 22.06
C LEU A 139 -18.02 -7.94 22.27
N LYS A 140 -17.60 -8.37 23.48
CA LYS A 140 -17.81 -9.75 23.94
C LYS A 140 -19.22 -9.88 24.49
N ALA A 141 -19.95 -10.91 24.08
CA ALA A 141 -21.30 -11.22 24.53
C ALA A 141 -21.28 -12.39 25.50
N PRO A 142 -21.71 -12.24 26.77
CA PRO A 142 -21.92 -13.36 27.69
C PRO A 142 -23.19 -14.14 27.33
N VAL A 143 -23.38 -15.30 27.95
CA VAL A 143 -24.63 -16.08 27.85
C VAL A 143 -25.82 -15.22 28.27
N GLY A 144 -26.90 -15.30 27.52
CA GLY A 144 -28.14 -14.53 27.74
C GLY A 144 -28.10 -13.08 27.23
N ALA A 145 -26.98 -12.65 26.63
CA ALA A 145 -26.92 -11.33 26.04
C ALA A 145 -27.73 -11.26 24.75
N LYS A 146 -28.34 -10.10 24.50
CA LYS A 146 -28.98 -9.75 23.24
C LYS A 146 -28.20 -8.64 22.55
N ALA A 147 -27.83 -8.85 21.30
CA ALA A 147 -27.14 -7.83 20.48
C ALA A 147 -28.14 -7.20 19.49
N GLU A 148 -28.12 -5.87 19.42
CA GLU A 148 -28.94 -5.07 18.51
C GLU A 148 -28.09 -4.04 17.78
N LEU A 149 -28.40 -3.78 16.52
CA LEU A 149 -27.95 -2.62 15.78
C LEU A 149 -28.96 -1.50 16.00
N VAL A 150 -28.50 -0.37 16.54
CA VAL A 150 -29.35 0.81 16.81
C VAL A 150 -28.84 1.97 15.98
N LEU A 151 -29.71 2.59 15.21
CA LEU A 151 -29.47 3.82 14.46
C LEU A 151 -30.36 4.93 15.01
N THR A 152 -29.78 5.91 15.67
CA THR A 152 -30.49 7.10 16.15
C THR A 152 -30.49 8.17 15.06
N LEU A 153 -31.64 8.56 14.58
CA LEU A 153 -31.83 9.60 13.58
C LEU A 153 -31.69 10.99 14.17
N PRO A 154 -31.43 12.06 13.36
CA PRO A 154 -31.25 13.44 13.85
C PRO A 154 -32.40 13.95 14.71
N GLY A 155 -33.63 13.44 14.54
CA GLY A 155 -34.80 13.77 15.34
C GLY A 155 -34.96 12.99 16.65
N GLY A 156 -34.01 12.11 16.99
CA GLY A 156 -34.06 11.24 18.16
C GLY A 156 -34.84 9.93 17.97
N GLU A 157 -35.48 9.71 16.81
CA GLU A 157 -36.09 8.44 16.43
C GLU A 157 -35.02 7.36 16.32
N GLU A 158 -35.31 6.16 16.81
CA GLU A 158 -34.41 5.02 16.74
C GLU A 158 -34.95 3.93 15.81
N LYS A 159 -34.09 3.45 14.93
CA LYS A 159 -34.31 2.21 14.18
C LYS A 159 -33.46 1.11 14.80
N ARG A 160 -34.10 -0.02 15.12
CA ARG A 160 -33.47 -1.15 15.79
C ARG A 160 -33.59 -2.41 14.94
N ALA A 161 -32.52 -3.20 14.89
CA ALA A 161 -32.51 -4.53 14.30
C ALA A 161 -31.77 -5.48 15.23
N GLU A 162 -32.38 -6.60 15.56
CA GLU A 162 -31.71 -7.64 16.31
C GLU A 162 -30.63 -8.29 15.46
N ILE A 163 -29.43 -8.40 16.01
CA ILE A 163 -28.31 -9.11 15.41
C ILE A 163 -28.39 -10.58 15.84
N HIS A 164 -28.40 -10.83 17.16
CA HIS A 164 -28.41 -12.18 17.70
C HIS A 164 -28.77 -12.20 19.21
N SER A 165 -29.42 -13.28 19.64
CA SER A 165 -29.63 -13.61 21.06
C SER A 165 -28.73 -14.79 21.43
N PHE A 166 -27.80 -14.57 22.37
CA PHE A 166 -26.72 -15.49 22.69
C PHE A 166 -27.15 -16.55 23.75
N ASP A 167 -27.21 -17.81 23.36
CA ASP A 167 -27.36 -18.97 24.26
C ASP A 167 -26.01 -19.52 24.76
N ALA A 168 -24.89 -19.10 24.15
CA ALA A 168 -23.50 -19.35 24.53
C ALA A 168 -22.68 -18.06 24.44
N PRO A 169 -21.47 -17.98 25.07
CA PRO A 169 -20.61 -16.82 24.92
C PRO A 169 -20.24 -16.59 23.46
N GLY A 170 -20.18 -15.32 23.03
CA GLY A 170 -19.87 -14.95 21.67
C GLY A 170 -19.24 -13.56 21.53
N ILE A 171 -19.18 -13.08 20.30
CA ILE A 171 -18.66 -11.76 19.93
C ILE A 171 -19.59 -11.07 18.95
N VAL A 172 -19.59 -9.73 18.97
CA VAL A 172 -20.34 -8.89 18.04
C VAL A 172 -19.38 -7.85 17.48
N MET A 173 -19.52 -7.56 16.19
CA MET A 173 -18.78 -6.52 15.49
C MET A 173 -19.77 -5.62 14.73
N GLY A 174 -19.59 -4.32 14.84
CA GLY A 174 -20.22 -3.31 14.00
C GLY A 174 -19.18 -2.60 13.13
N MET A 175 -19.52 -2.35 11.87
CA MET A 175 -18.69 -1.60 10.93
C MET A 175 -19.55 -0.62 10.12
N HIS A 176 -18.90 0.37 9.51
CA HIS A 176 -19.58 1.39 8.72
C HIS A 176 -18.76 1.85 7.52
N ASN A 177 -19.42 2.56 6.62
CA ASN A 177 -18.80 3.35 5.56
C ASN A 177 -19.63 4.60 5.30
N THR A 178 -19.10 5.53 4.50
CA THR A 178 -19.82 6.75 4.11
C THR A 178 -19.87 6.88 2.59
N ASP A 179 -20.98 7.40 2.08
CA ASP A 179 -21.15 7.65 0.64
C ASP A 179 -20.05 8.55 0.07
N ALA A 180 -19.62 9.56 0.84
CA ALA A 180 -18.55 10.48 0.43
C ALA A 180 -17.23 9.74 0.21
N SER A 181 -16.82 8.85 1.14
CA SER A 181 -15.59 8.09 1.02
C SER A 181 -15.68 7.04 -0.11
N ILE A 182 -16.83 6.38 -0.29
CA ILE A 182 -17.05 5.45 -1.41
C ILE A 182 -16.99 6.20 -2.75
N SER A 183 -17.58 7.39 -2.85
CA SER A 183 -17.55 8.22 -4.07
C SER A 183 -16.12 8.66 -4.40
N SER A 184 -15.36 9.10 -3.40
CA SER A 184 -13.95 9.44 -3.55
C SER A 184 -13.12 8.25 -4.07
N PHE A 185 -13.34 7.07 -3.50
CA PHE A 185 -12.71 5.82 -3.96
C PHE A 185 -13.06 5.51 -5.43
N ALA A 186 -14.33 5.65 -5.82
CA ALA A 186 -14.74 5.43 -7.21
C ALA A 186 -14.05 6.41 -8.17
N HIS A 187 -14.07 7.71 -7.87
CA HIS A 187 -13.39 8.72 -8.68
C HIS A 187 -11.88 8.46 -8.80
N ALA A 188 -11.21 8.09 -7.70
CA ALA A 188 -9.80 7.74 -7.71
C ALA A 188 -9.52 6.54 -8.64
N CYS A 189 -10.34 5.48 -8.57
CA CYS A 189 -10.21 4.30 -9.42
C CYS A 189 -10.41 4.63 -10.90
N PHE A 190 -11.46 5.39 -11.25
CA PHE A 190 -11.73 5.76 -12.65
C PHE A 190 -10.66 6.68 -13.24
N ASN A 191 -10.18 7.66 -12.47
CA ASN A 191 -9.09 8.53 -12.93
C ASN A 191 -7.79 7.74 -13.11
N TYR A 192 -7.44 6.87 -12.16
CA TYR A 192 -6.24 6.05 -12.24
C TYR A 192 -6.29 5.09 -13.43
N ALA A 193 -7.47 4.51 -13.73
CA ALA A 193 -7.67 3.65 -14.90
C ALA A 193 -7.42 4.39 -16.21
N LEU A 194 -7.90 5.63 -16.33
CA LEU A 194 -7.65 6.50 -17.48
C LEU A 194 -6.17 6.87 -17.63
N ASP A 195 -5.50 7.20 -16.53
CA ASP A 195 -4.08 7.56 -16.52
C ASP A 195 -3.20 6.37 -16.93
N GLN A 196 -3.52 5.18 -16.42
CA GLN A 196 -2.80 3.94 -16.75
C GLN A 196 -3.24 3.31 -18.08
N LYS A 197 -4.35 3.75 -18.68
CA LYS A 197 -4.99 3.16 -19.85
C LYS A 197 -5.24 1.66 -19.69
N GLN A 198 -5.82 1.29 -18.55
CA GLN A 198 -6.13 -0.08 -18.16
C GLN A 198 -7.60 -0.22 -17.80
N ASP A 199 -8.16 -1.39 -18.07
CA ASP A 199 -9.51 -1.73 -17.65
C ASP A 199 -9.64 -1.63 -16.14
N LEU A 200 -10.82 -1.28 -15.65
CA LEU A 200 -11.16 -1.24 -14.25
C LEU A 200 -12.17 -2.34 -13.90
N TRP A 201 -11.75 -3.29 -13.09
CA TRP A 201 -12.61 -4.29 -12.50
C TRP A 201 -12.97 -3.87 -11.08
N PHE A 202 -14.25 -3.95 -10.74
CA PHE A 202 -14.71 -3.71 -9.38
C PHE A 202 -15.49 -4.90 -8.86
N SER A 203 -15.32 -5.27 -7.59
CA SER A 203 -15.99 -6.42 -7.01
C SER A 203 -16.41 -6.20 -5.56
N THR A 204 -17.58 -6.74 -5.23
CA THR A 204 -18.13 -6.83 -3.87
C THR A 204 -18.90 -8.14 -3.71
N LYS A 205 -19.51 -8.37 -2.55
CA LYS A 205 -20.41 -9.52 -2.33
C LYS A 205 -21.85 -9.05 -2.12
N ASP A 206 -22.36 -8.22 -3.03
CA ASP A 206 -23.68 -7.57 -2.91
C ASP A 206 -24.87 -8.55 -2.86
N THR A 207 -24.70 -9.77 -3.32
CA THR A 207 -25.71 -10.82 -3.19
C THR A 207 -25.91 -11.32 -1.75
N ILE A 208 -24.93 -11.14 -0.88
CA ILE A 208 -24.95 -11.48 0.55
C ILE A 208 -25.14 -10.21 1.38
N SER A 209 -24.25 -9.24 1.23
CA SER A 209 -24.33 -7.93 1.88
C SER A 209 -25.19 -6.97 1.04
N LYS A 210 -26.51 -7.18 1.12
CA LYS A 210 -27.49 -6.55 0.21
C LYS A 210 -27.68 -5.04 0.42
N THR A 211 -27.18 -4.49 1.50
CA THR A 211 -27.23 -3.04 1.77
C THR A 211 -25.83 -2.45 1.72
N TYR A 212 -24.91 -2.99 2.49
CA TYR A 212 -23.55 -2.45 2.61
C TYR A 212 -22.77 -2.56 1.28
N ASP A 213 -22.59 -3.77 0.76
CA ASP A 213 -21.85 -4.00 -0.47
C ASP A 213 -22.58 -3.48 -1.71
N HIS A 214 -23.92 -3.57 -1.70
CA HIS A 214 -24.76 -3.06 -2.78
C HIS A 214 -24.63 -1.54 -2.93
N ARG A 215 -24.48 -0.80 -1.81
CA ARG A 215 -24.26 0.67 -1.87
C ARG A 215 -22.96 1.04 -2.60
N PHE A 216 -21.89 0.28 -2.41
CA PHE A 216 -20.66 0.45 -3.19
C PHE A 216 -20.89 0.27 -4.68
N LYS A 217 -21.59 -0.79 -5.07
CA LYS A 217 -21.95 -1.08 -6.48
C LYS A 217 -22.74 0.06 -7.10
N ASP A 218 -23.76 0.55 -6.39
CA ASP A 218 -24.63 1.62 -6.88
C ASP A 218 -23.84 2.91 -7.11
N ILE A 219 -23.01 3.32 -6.15
CA ILE A 219 -22.20 4.54 -6.24
C ILE A 219 -21.21 4.44 -7.41
N PHE A 220 -20.52 3.30 -7.56
CA PHE A 220 -19.62 3.08 -8.69
C PHE A 220 -20.35 3.16 -10.03
N ALA A 221 -21.54 2.53 -10.13
CA ALA A 221 -22.33 2.56 -11.37
C ALA A 221 -22.86 3.96 -11.69
N GLU A 222 -23.21 4.75 -10.68
CA GLU A 222 -23.66 6.12 -10.85
C GLU A 222 -22.53 7.03 -11.32
N ILE A 223 -21.39 6.99 -10.64
CA ILE A 223 -20.21 7.79 -10.99
C ILE A 223 -19.66 7.40 -12.37
N PHE A 224 -19.68 6.11 -12.74
CA PHE A 224 -19.22 5.67 -14.06
C PHE A 224 -19.91 6.39 -15.22
N LYS A 225 -21.16 6.83 -15.06
CA LYS A 225 -21.86 7.60 -16.10
C LYS A 225 -21.10 8.85 -16.53
N GLU A 226 -20.36 9.50 -15.58
CA GLU A 226 -19.54 10.68 -15.84
C GLU A 226 -18.23 10.33 -16.59
N TYR A 227 -17.76 9.09 -16.46
CA TYR A 227 -16.50 8.63 -17.07
C TYR A 227 -16.67 7.87 -18.36
N LYS A 228 -17.89 7.45 -18.71
CA LYS A 228 -18.17 6.53 -19.82
C LYS A 228 -17.54 6.96 -21.14
N GLU A 229 -17.78 8.21 -21.57
CA GLU A 229 -17.21 8.71 -22.84
C GLU A 229 -15.68 8.74 -22.83
N ARG A 230 -15.07 9.04 -21.68
CA ARG A 230 -13.60 9.06 -21.51
C ARG A 230 -13.02 7.66 -21.61
N PHE A 231 -13.69 6.67 -21.03
CA PHE A 231 -13.34 5.25 -21.10
C PHE A 231 -13.44 4.74 -22.55
N GLU A 232 -14.54 5.03 -23.23
CA GLU A 232 -14.74 4.67 -24.64
C GLU A 232 -13.64 5.27 -25.55
N LYS A 233 -13.30 6.55 -25.37
CA LYS A 233 -12.21 7.21 -26.11
C LYS A 233 -10.83 6.62 -25.80
N ALA A 234 -10.61 6.17 -24.59
CA ALA A 234 -9.36 5.53 -24.15
C ALA A 234 -9.27 4.05 -24.57
N GLY A 235 -10.36 3.44 -25.02
CA GLY A 235 -10.44 2.03 -25.38
C GLY A 235 -10.29 1.09 -24.18
N ILE A 236 -10.78 1.51 -22.99
CA ILE A 236 -10.77 0.74 -21.76
C ILE A 236 -12.19 0.50 -21.23
N GLU A 237 -12.36 -0.55 -20.45
CA GLU A 237 -13.67 -0.98 -19.96
C GLU A 237 -13.77 -0.88 -18.43
N TYR A 238 -14.99 -0.62 -17.93
CA TYR A 238 -15.39 -0.82 -16.55
C TYR A 238 -16.24 -2.08 -16.42
N PHE A 239 -15.83 -2.98 -15.50
CA PHE A 239 -16.48 -4.26 -15.30
C PHE A 239 -16.76 -4.48 -13.82
N TYR A 240 -18.03 -4.79 -13.46
CA TYR A 240 -18.42 -5.19 -12.12
C TYR A 240 -18.77 -6.67 -12.06
N THR A 241 -18.31 -7.36 -11.01
CA THR A 241 -18.71 -8.74 -10.72
C THR A 241 -18.66 -9.05 -9.22
N LEU A 242 -19.17 -10.22 -8.80
CA LEU A 242 -19.02 -10.70 -7.43
C LEU A 242 -17.56 -11.04 -7.16
N ILE A 243 -17.09 -10.82 -5.92
CA ILE A 243 -15.67 -10.98 -5.57
C ILE A 243 -15.18 -12.42 -5.78
N ASP A 244 -15.98 -13.43 -5.51
CA ASP A 244 -15.61 -14.83 -5.77
C ASP A 244 -15.48 -15.14 -7.26
N ASP A 245 -16.33 -14.57 -8.13
CA ASP A 245 -16.16 -14.64 -9.59
C ASP A 245 -14.91 -13.85 -10.04
N ALA A 246 -14.67 -12.65 -9.46
CA ALA A 246 -13.48 -11.87 -9.74
C ALA A 246 -12.21 -12.68 -9.45
N VAL A 247 -12.09 -13.33 -8.31
CA VAL A 247 -10.94 -14.20 -7.96
C VAL A 247 -10.71 -15.26 -9.03
N ALA A 248 -11.76 -15.94 -9.47
CA ALA A 248 -11.64 -16.96 -10.50
C ALA A 248 -11.19 -16.39 -11.86
N ARG A 249 -11.68 -15.21 -12.24
CA ARG A 249 -11.31 -14.52 -13.48
C ARG A 249 -9.88 -14.02 -13.42
N VAL A 250 -9.47 -13.41 -12.31
CA VAL A 250 -8.10 -12.89 -12.09
C VAL A 250 -7.07 -14.01 -12.28
N ILE A 251 -7.27 -15.16 -11.66
CA ILE A 251 -6.36 -16.32 -11.80
C ILE A 251 -6.25 -16.82 -13.24
N ARG A 252 -7.32 -16.72 -14.03
CA ARG A 252 -7.35 -17.18 -15.43
C ARG A 252 -6.94 -16.11 -16.44
N SER A 253 -6.79 -14.86 -16.01
CA SER A 253 -6.46 -13.73 -16.86
C SER A 253 -5.00 -13.71 -17.29
N GLU A 254 -4.68 -12.83 -18.23
CA GLU A 254 -3.29 -12.47 -18.56
C GLU A 254 -2.79 -11.26 -17.74
N GLY A 255 -3.64 -10.67 -16.90
CA GLY A 255 -3.40 -9.39 -16.23
C GLY A 255 -3.68 -8.19 -17.13
N GLY A 256 -3.20 -7.01 -16.75
CA GLY A 256 -3.35 -5.77 -17.53
C GLY A 256 -4.62 -4.98 -17.17
N PHE A 257 -5.05 -5.07 -15.92
CA PHE A 257 -6.21 -4.32 -15.40
C PHE A 257 -5.98 -3.87 -13.96
N ILE A 258 -6.82 -2.94 -13.53
CA ILE A 258 -6.91 -2.49 -12.14
C ILE A 258 -8.09 -3.22 -11.50
N TRP A 259 -7.86 -3.81 -10.34
CA TRP A 259 -8.90 -4.47 -9.55
C TRP A 259 -9.22 -3.64 -8.30
N ALA A 260 -10.34 -2.95 -8.32
CA ALA A 260 -10.86 -2.18 -7.21
C ALA A 260 -11.57 -3.10 -6.19
N CYS A 261 -11.19 -2.96 -4.94
CA CYS A 261 -11.66 -3.76 -3.82
C CYS A 261 -11.97 -2.88 -2.60
N LYS A 262 -12.96 -3.29 -1.80
CA LYS A 262 -13.17 -2.72 -0.47
C LYS A 262 -11.92 -2.87 0.41
N ASN A 263 -11.90 -2.22 1.56
CA ASN A 263 -10.70 -2.12 2.39
C ASN A 263 -10.08 -3.50 2.74
N TYR A 264 -10.86 -4.39 3.36
CA TYR A 264 -10.37 -5.72 3.75
C TYR A 264 -10.08 -6.61 2.53
N ASP A 265 -10.99 -6.62 1.57
CA ASP A 265 -10.82 -7.41 0.34
C ASP A 265 -9.54 -6.98 -0.40
N GLY A 266 -9.28 -5.66 -0.50
CA GLY A 266 -8.10 -5.11 -1.14
C GLY A 266 -6.79 -5.41 -0.40
N ASP A 267 -6.83 -5.48 0.94
CA ASP A 267 -5.66 -5.88 1.74
C ASP A 267 -5.26 -7.32 1.40
N VAL A 268 -6.20 -8.25 1.50
CA VAL A 268 -5.94 -9.67 1.26
C VAL A 268 -5.57 -9.94 -0.20
N MET A 269 -6.30 -9.34 -1.15
CA MET A 269 -6.07 -9.57 -2.58
C MET A 269 -4.77 -8.94 -3.06
N SER A 270 -4.33 -7.81 -2.51
CA SER A 270 -3.04 -7.24 -2.87
C SER A 270 -1.86 -8.11 -2.43
N ASP A 271 -1.93 -8.72 -1.25
CA ASP A 271 -0.90 -9.63 -0.77
C ASP A 271 -0.87 -10.94 -1.59
N MET A 272 -2.04 -11.46 -1.98
CA MET A 272 -2.14 -12.61 -2.89
C MET A 272 -1.49 -12.30 -4.25
N VAL A 273 -1.83 -11.17 -4.85
CA VAL A 273 -1.30 -10.77 -6.15
C VAL A 273 0.21 -10.52 -6.07
N ALA A 274 0.68 -9.82 -5.02
CA ALA A 274 2.11 -9.58 -4.80
C ALA A 274 2.90 -10.88 -4.67
N THR A 275 2.40 -11.82 -3.86
CA THR A 275 3.01 -13.13 -3.67
C THR A 275 3.06 -13.91 -4.97
N ALA A 276 2.02 -13.86 -5.78
CA ALA A 276 1.96 -14.56 -7.06
C ALA A 276 2.87 -13.94 -8.13
N PHE A 277 3.12 -12.63 -8.11
CA PHE A 277 4.13 -11.96 -8.94
C PHE A 277 5.57 -12.16 -8.45
N GLY A 278 5.74 -12.74 -7.26
CA GLY A 278 7.05 -13.11 -6.74
C GLY A 278 7.21 -12.79 -5.25
N SER A 279 7.10 -11.55 -4.84
CA SER A 279 7.35 -11.14 -3.45
C SER A 279 6.65 -9.81 -3.14
N LEU A 280 6.26 -9.62 -1.89
CA LEU A 280 5.81 -8.31 -1.38
C LEU A 280 6.86 -7.21 -1.58
N SER A 281 8.16 -7.57 -1.63
CA SER A 281 9.25 -6.64 -1.92
C SER A 281 9.33 -6.23 -3.41
N MET A 282 8.46 -6.76 -4.25
CA MET A 282 8.27 -6.39 -5.66
C MET A 282 6.92 -5.70 -5.89
N MET A 283 6.36 -5.07 -4.85
CA MET A 283 5.07 -4.38 -4.93
C MET A 283 5.23 -2.93 -4.47
N THR A 284 4.90 -1.99 -5.35
CA THR A 284 4.77 -0.58 -4.99
C THR A 284 3.44 -0.33 -4.28
N SER A 285 3.39 0.69 -3.44
CA SER A 285 2.17 1.12 -2.77
C SER A 285 2.11 2.64 -2.75
N VAL A 286 1.00 3.21 -3.16
CA VAL A 286 0.73 4.65 -3.07
C VAL A 286 -0.68 4.89 -2.57
N LEU A 287 -0.81 5.69 -1.52
CA LEU A 287 -2.08 6.25 -1.08
C LEU A 287 -2.31 7.57 -1.81
N VAL A 288 -3.47 7.73 -2.42
CA VAL A 288 -3.91 8.98 -3.05
C VAL A 288 -5.15 9.48 -2.32
N SER A 289 -5.03 10.64 -1.69
CA SER A 289 -6.16 11.25 -0.99
C SER A 289 -7.16 11.92 -1.95
N PRO A 290 -8.41 12.18 -1.52
CA PRO A 290 -9.40 12.93 -2.31
C PRO A 290 -8.92 14.31 -2.75
N GLU A 291 -8.09 14.95 -1.92
CA GLU A 291 -7.54 16.29 -2.17
C GLU A 291 -6.28 16.25 -3.06
N GLY A 292 -5.85 15.07 -3.51
CA GLY A 292 -4.69 14.91 -4.37
C GLY A 292 -3.35 14.93 -3.62
N ASN A 293 -3.33 14.50 -2.38
CA ASN A 293 -2.10 14.22 -1.63
C ASN A 293 -1.65 12.78 -1.85
N TYR A 294 -0.35 12.54 -1.82
CA TYR A 294 0.25 11.25 -2.13
C TYR A 294 1.13 10.78 -0.98
N GLU A 295 0.99 9.51 -0.60
CA GLU A 295 1.92 8.85 0.33
C GLU A 295 2.42 7.56 -0.29
N TYR A 296 3.72 7.47 -0.51
CA TYR A 296 4.40 6.32 -1.11
C TYR A 296 5.04 5.46 -0.03
N GLU A 297 4.82 4.16 -0.08
CA GLU A 297 5.42 3.20 0.85
C GLU A 297 5.77 1.88 0.15
N ALA A 298 6.61 1.05 0.77
CA ALA A 298 6.74 -0.34 0.41
C ALA A 298 5.57 -1.14 1.00
N ALA A 299 5.02 -2.08 0.25
CA ALA A 299 3.88 -2.90 0.71
C ALA A 299 4.25 -3.94 1.78
N HIS A 300 5.55 -4.16 2.06
CA HIS A 300 6.03 -5.13 3.05
C HIS A 300 6.26 -4.49 4.42
N GLY A 301 6.42 -5.35 5.47
CA GLY A 301 6.74 -4.93 6.82
C GLY A 301 8.23 -4.69 7.06
N THR A 302 8.62 -4.58 8.34
CA THR A 302 9.96 -4.16 8.80
C THR A 302 11.06 -5.23 8.67
N VAL A 303 10.71 -6.45 8.23
CA VAL A 303 11.62 -7.59 8.03
C VAL A 303 12.39 -7.96 9.30
N THR A 304 11.67 -8.12 10.39
CA THR A 304 12.16 -8.41 11.75
C THR A 304 13.21 -9.54 11.82
N ARG A 305 12.96 -10.66 11.11
CA ARG A 305 13.89 -11.80 11.13
C ARG A 305 15.27 -11.44 10.60
N HIS A 306 15.37 -10.64 9.54
CA HIS A 306 16.65 -10.17 9.01
C HIS A 306 17.29 -9.14 9.93
N TYR A 307 16.50 -8.30 10.61
CA TYR A 307 17.02 -7.34 11.58
C TYR A 307 17.76 -8.03 12.73
N TYR A 308 17.19 -9.08 13.34
CA TYR A 308 17.86 -9.82 14.39
C TYR A 308 19.13 -10.55 13.93
N ARG A 309 19.17 -10.99 12.69
CA ARG A 309 20.39 -11.55 12.09
C ARG A 309 21.45 -10.45 11.87
N TYR A 310 21.03 -9.30 11.37
CA TYR A 310 21.91 -8.14 11.19
C TYR A 310 22.55 -7.71 12.52
N LEU A 311 21.79 -7.63 13.62
CA LEU A 311 22.30 -7.30 14.95
C LEU A 311 23.36 -8.30 15.46
N LYS A 312 23.35 -9.54 14.97
CA LYS A 312 24.36 -10.56 15.28
C LYS A 312 25.59 -10.50 14.33
N GLY A 313 25.64 -9.54 13.42
CA GLY A 313 26.69 -9.45 12.42
C GLY A 313 26.60 -10.47 11.30
N GLU A 314 25.45 -11.16 11.15
CA GLU A 314 25.23 -12.11 10.08
C GLU A 314 24.95 -11.41 8.74
N ARG A 315 25.36 -12.03 7.65
CA ARG A 315 25.02 -11.56 6.30
C ARG A 315 23.50 -11.64 6.06
N THR A 316 22.92 -10.55 5.60
CA THR A 316 21.50 -10.47 5.25
C THR A 316 21.30 -10.09 3.78
N SER A 317 20.28 -10.65 3.18
CA SER A 317 19.88 -10.37 1.79
C SER A 317 18.40 -9.99 1.78
N THR A 318 18.13 -8.78 2.29
CA THR A 318 16.79 -8.18 2.29
C THR A 318 16.63 -7.39 0.99
N ASN A 319 15.54 -7.60 0.30
CA ASN A 319 15.25 -6.94 -0.96
C ASN A 319 14.82 -5.47 -0.72
N PRO A 320 15.57 -4.47 -1.22
CA PRO A 320 15.23 -3.05 -1.04
C PRO A 320 14.38 -2.45 -2.16
N ILE A 321 14.00 -3.22 -3.19
CA ILE A 321 13.42 -2.72 -4.44
C ILE A 321 12.15 -1.91 -4.18
N ALA A 322 11.18 -2.45 -3.44
CA ALA A 322 9.95 -1.72 -3.14
C ALA A 322 10.19 -0.42 -2.38
N THR A 323 11.19 -0.39 -1.49
CA THR A 323 11.60 0.83 -0.76
C THR A 323 12.22 1.85 -1.70
N ILE A 324 13.08 1.42 -2.63
CA ILE A 324 13.64 2.30 -3.67
C ILE A 324 12.53 2.87 -4.54
N PHE A 325 11.56 2.03 -4.96
CA PHE A 325 10.42 2.48 -5.76
C PHE A 325 9.45 3.39 -5.00
N ALA A 326 9.34 3.26 -3.69
CA ALA A 326 8.63 4.25 -2.86
C ALA A 326 9.31 5.62 -2.93
N TRP A 327 10.64 5.67 -2.80
CA TRP A 327 11.40 6.90 -2.97
C TRP A 327 11.27 7.49 -4.37
N THR A 328 11.46 6.69 -5.42
CA THR A 328 11.40 7.19 -6.81
C THR A 328 10.00 7.66 -7.18
N GLY A 329 8.96 6.98 -6.72
CA GLY A 329 7.57 7.41 -6.89
C GLY A 329 7.29 8.77 -6.24
N ALA A 330 7.75 8.95 -4.99
CA ALA A 330 7.61 10.20 -4.27
C ALA A 330 8.43 11.35 -4.91
N LEU A 331 9.66 11.07 -5.35
CA LEU A 331 10.51 12.04 -6.04
C LEU A 331 9.93 12.44 -7.39
N ASN A 332 9.42 11.48 -8.17
CA ASN A 332 8.75 11.77 -9.44
C ASN A 332 7.53 12.66 -9.22
N LYS A 333 6.66 12.32 -8.25
CA LYS A 333 5.47 13.13 -7.94
C LYS A 333 5.85 14.51 -7.42
N ARG A 334 6.88 14.63 -6.58
CA ARG A 334 7.41 15.91 -6.14
C ARG A 334 7.94 16.74 -7.30
N GLY A 335 8.65 16.10 -8.23
CA GLY A 335 9.15 16.74 -9.45
C GLY A 335 8.04 17.26 -10.36
N GLU A 336 6.96 16.50 -10.51
CA GLU A 336 5.77 16.92 -11.25
C GLU A 336 5.12 18.17 -10.62
N LEU A 337 4.90 18.16 -9.30
CA LEU A 337 4.25 19.25 -8.59
C LEU A 337 5.13 20.51 -8.49
N ASP A 338 6.45 20.36 -8.41
CA ASP A 338 7.40 21.47 -8.37
C ASP A 338 7.80 22.00 -9.76
N GLY A 339 7.40 21.31 -10.84
CA GLY A 339 7.83 21.63 -12.18
C GLY A 339 9.34 21.43 -12.40
N THR A 340 9.93 20.40 -11.76
CA THR A 340 11.36 20.05 -11.85
C THR A 340 11.56 18.74 -12.63
N PRO A 341 11.59 18.79 -13.99
CA PRO A 341 11.66 17.59 -14.82
C PRO A 341 12.95 16.77 -14.60
N GLN A 342 14.03 17.39 -14.17
CA GLN A 342 15.30 16.71 -13.85
C GLN A 342 15.12 15.73 -12.70
N LEU A 343 14.29 16.07 -11.70
CA LEU A 343 13.98 15.18 -10.59
C LEU A 343 13.17 13.96 -11.06
N CYS A 344 12.21 14.18 -11.96
CA CYS A 344 11.43 13.10 -12.58
C CYS A 344 12.32 12.18 -13.43
N GLU A 345 13.26 12.76 -14.18
CA GLU A 345 14.22 11.99 -14.99
C GLU A 345 15.14 11.14 -14.13
N PHE A 346 15.68 11.70 -13.06
CA PHE A 346 16.51 10.97 -12.10
C PHE A 346 15.74 9.79 -11.50
N ALA A 347 14.52 10.00 -11.02
CA ALA A 347 13.70 8.95 -10.46
C ALA A 347 13.51 7.78 -11.46
N LYS A 348 13.17 8.09 -12.72
CA LYS A 348 13.02 7.09 -13.79
C LYS A 348 14.35 6.38 -14.15
N LYS A 349 15.47 7.08 -14.10
CA LYS A 349 16.80 6.47 -14.30
C LYS A 349 17.12 5.48 -13.17
N LEU A 350 16.85 5.85 -11.92
CA LEU A 350 17.07 4.96 -10.79
C LEU A 350 16.20 3.70 -10.88
N GLU A 351 14.92 3.80 -11.23
CA GLU A 351 14.06 2.63 -11.47
C GLU A 351 14.62 1.72 -12.57
N ARG A 352 15.07 2.30 -13.69
CA ARG A 352 15.70 1.54 -14.76
C ARG A 352 16.99 0.86 -14.33
N ALA A 353 17.79 1.52 -13.49
CA ALA A 353 19.02 0.94 -12.94
C ALA A 353 18.70 -0.28 -12.05
N VAL A 354 17.68 -0.20 -11.20
CA VAL A 354 17.22 -1.32 -10.37
C VAL A 354 16.81 -2.51 -11.25
N ILE A 355 15.94 -2.28 -12.24
CA ILE A 355 15.46 -3.34 -13.14
C ILE A 355 16.63 -3.96 -13.90
N ALA A 356 17.50 -3.14 -14.50
CA ALA A 356 18.65 -3.61 -15.26
C ALA A 356 19.62 -4.42 -14.41
N THR A 357 19.83 -4.05 -13.15
CA THR A 357 20.67 -4.79 -12.20
C THR A 357 20.12 -6.20 -11.98
N VAL A 358 18.81 -6.35 -11.74
CA VAL A 358 18.18 -7.67 -11.57
C VAL A 358 18.25 -8.48 -12.88
N GLU A 359 17.93 -7.84 -14.02
CA GLU A 359 17.97 -8.48 -15.34
C GLU A 359 19.40 -8.91 -15.76
N SER A 360 20.44 -8.27 -15.23
CA SER A 360 21.84 -8.71 -15.41
C SER A 360 22.22 -9.95 -14.59
N GLY A 361 21.31 -10.42 -13.72
CA GLY A 361 21.50 -11.59 -12.86
C GLY A 361 21.96 -11.26 -11.43
N ILE A 362 22.17 -10.00 -11.06
CA ILE A 362 22.54 -9.60 -9.69
C ILE A 362 21.26 -9.32 -8.89
N MET A 363 21.02 -10.08 -7.82
CA MET A 363 19.76 -9.97 -7.08
C MET A 363 19.87 -10.45 -5.64
N THR A 364 18.89 -10.14 -4.83
CA THR A 364 18.74 -10.63 -3.46
C THR A 364 18.26 -12.07 -3.41
N GLY A 365 18.38 -12.71 -2.24
CA GLY A 365 18.12 -14.14 -2.08
C GLY A 365 16.69 -14.59 -2.37
N ASP A 366 15.71 -13.71 -2.13
CA ASP A 366 14.30 -13.95 -2.47
C ASP A 366 14.09 -14.05 -3.99
N LEU A 367 14.64 -13.07 -4.74
CA LEU A 367 14.56 -13.06 -6.20
C LEU A 367 15.40 -14.19 -6.82
N TYR A 368 16.57 -14.48 -6.24
CA TYR A 368 17.41 -15.58 -6.70
C TYR A 368 16.67 -16.92 -6.71
N ALA A 369 15.88 -17.18 -5.67
CA ALA A 369 15.11 -18.41 -5.57
C ALA A 369 14.00 -18.52 -6.64
N MET A 370 13.50 -17.39 -7.14
CA MET A 370 12.40 -17.34 -8.12
C MET A 370 12.86 -17.10 -9.56
N SER A 371 14.09 -16.62 -9.73
CA SER A 371 14.61 -16.26 -11.05
C SER A 371 14.94 -17.50 -11.89
N GLU A 372 14.61 -17.43 -13.18
CA GLU A 372 14.95 -18.43 -14.20
C GLU A 372 16.20 -18.04 -15.04
N LEU A 373 16.88 -16.94 -14.68
CA LEU A 373 18.11 -16.52 -15.36
C LEU A 373 19.23 -17.54 -15.15
N GLU A 374 19.94 -17.89 -16.21
CA GLU A 374 21.05 -18.86 -16.16
C GLU A 374 22.24 -18.32 -15.36
N ASN A 375 22.63 -17.06 -15.61
CA ASN A 375 23.79 -16.41 -14.98
C ASN A 375 23.34 -15.52 -13.81
N LYS A 376 22.75 -16.12 -12.76
CA LYS A 376 22.27 -15.37 -11.58
C LYS A 376 23.19 -15.51 -10.39
N LYS A 377 23.27 -14.44 -9.58
CA LYS A 377 24.07 -14.35 -8.37
C LYS A 377 23.25 -13.76 -7.24
N SER A 378 23.17 -14.48 -6.12
CA SER A 378 22.60 -13.96 -4.88
C SER A 378 23.63 -13.11 -4.14
N VAL A 379 23.26 -11.89 -3.76
CA VAL A 379 24.11 -10.94 -3.06
C VAL A 379 23.44 -10.44 -1.77
N THR A 380 24.20 -9.80 -0.89
CA THR A 380 23.66 -9.11 0.28
C THR A 380 22.91 -7.85 -0.14
N SER A 381 22.13 -7.26 0.78
CA SER A 381 21.42 -6.01 0.53
C SER A 381 22.37 -4.88 0.11
N SER A 382 23.48 -4.69 0.82
CA SER A 382 24.45 -3.64 0.52
C SER A 382 25.19 -3.90 -0.79
N GLU A 383 25.57 -5.14 -1.08
CA GLU A 383 26.17 -5.50 -2.39
C GLU A 383 25.17 -5.24 -3.54
N PHE A 384 23.86 -5.45 -3.30
CA PHE A 384 22.82 -5.19 -4.29
C PHE A 384 22.63 -3.67 -4.51
N ILE A 385 22.57 -2.87 -3.45
CA ILE A 385 22.49 -1.40 -3.52
C ILE A 385 23.74 -0.84 -4.25
N ALA A 386 24.94 -1.34 -3.94
CA ALA A 386 26.16 -0.94 -4.65
C ALA A 386 26.13 -1.30 -6.15
N ALA A 387 25.57 -2.46 -6.52
CA ALA A 387 25.40 -2.85 -7.92
C ALA A 387 24.40 -1.93 -8.64
N ILE A 388 23.30 -1.55 -7.98
CA ILE A 388 22.34 -0.56 -8.52
C ILE A 388 23.02 0.78 -8.73
N ARG A 389 23.82 1.27 -7.76
CA ARG A 389 24.59 2.51 -7.90
C ARG A 389 25.48 2.50 -9.13
N ASN A 390 26.28 1.43 -9.31
CA ASN A 390 27.16 1.30 -10.48
C ASN A 390 26.38 1.32 -11.81
N THR A 391 25.21 0.67 -11.83
CA THR A 391 24.32 0.68 -13.00
C THR A 391 23.72 2.07 -13.24
N LEU A 392 23.35 2.78 -12.17
CA LEU A 392 22.82 4.13 -12.23
C LEU A 392 23.87 5.11 -12.79
N GLU A 393 25.10 5.05 -12.29
CA GLU A 393 26.22 5.88 -12.76
C GLU A 393 26.51 5.70 -14.25
N ALA A 394 26.28 4.50 -14.77
CA ALA A 394 26.48 4.23 -16.20
C ALA A 394 25.38 4.82 -17.11
N ILE A 395 24.25 5.26 -16.56
CA ILE A 395 23.11 5.80 -17.31
C ILE A 395 22.74 7.25 -16.97
N LEU A 396 23.44 7.86 -15.97
CA LEU A 396 23.30 9.29 -15.65
C LEU A 396 23.97 10.15 -16.70
#